data_d47f49e9f4f8b185925875b31afed180
#
_entry.id   d47f49e9f4f8b185925875b31afed180
#
_cell.length_a   1.000
_cell.length_b   1.000
_cell.length_c   1.000
_cell.angle_alpha   90.00
_cell.angle_beta   90.00
_cell.angle_gamma   90.00
#
_symmetry.space_group_name_H-M   'P 1'
#
loop_
_entity.id
_entity.type
_entity.pdbx_description
1 polymer ?
#
loop_
_entity_poly.entity_id
_entity_poly.type
_entity_poly.pdbx_seq_one_letter_code
_entity_poly.pdbx_strand_id
1 'polypeptide(L)'
;MRVGTPGFVPERLVEARAARRVQSMKELALMLGVSPSSVSRWETGKQAPEADALTELAKALRVRREFFLRPVFDSPRPMFYRKLVSTLKRDREYQTSQVSWLHEISHVLQHYVDFPELDIPDVLGGSSYSQLRDEDIEDIAGELRSHWQLGEGPCTNVVAVLEKIGCVVGSIEMGTSKLDGVCSWSKSEDRPHILLASDKMNLPRRQMDAAHELGHAVLHRNVSAKALRDDLPEIERQAFRFASAFLMPQTTYVPEVPNYSLAGLLSLKERWRVSVKAQIKRLVDLEIIPQDHATQLYKTYSAKGWNRQEPMDKEWAVPKPRMLHDALCLIVDSGTRSKDDLLSVEFTMHPGDIENLVGLPSGWFSKKTGDVVSLALKTDASRETGAPAGGSVIPFSRREPY
;
A
#
# COMPACT_ATOMS: atom_id res chain seq x y z
N MET A 1 8.65 -30.69 33.79
CA MET A 1 8.42 -30.26 32.38
C MET A 1 8.54 -28.77 32.34
N ARG A 2 9.40 -28.20 31.50
CA ARG A 2 9.39 -26.74 31.25
C ARG A 2 8.15 -26.44 30.42
N VAL A 3 7.26 -25.66 30.98
CA VAL A 3 6.00 -25.28 30.34
C VAL A 3 6.32 -24.08 29.45
N GLY A 4 6.14 -24.20 28.13
CA GLY A 4 6.28 -23.09 27.22
C GLY A 4 5.27 -21.97 27.48
N THR A 5 5.42 -20.83 26.84
CA THR A 5 4.56 -19.64 27.04
C THR A 5 3.09 -19.97 26.69
N PRO A 6 2.14 -19.86 27.64
CA PRO A 6 0.72 -20.07 27.34
C PRO A 6 0.19 -19.04 26.34
N GLY A 7 -0.70 -19.47 25.45
CA GLY A 7 -1.32 -18.57 24.46
C GLY A 7 -0.43 -18.25 23.25
N PHE A 8 0.74 -18.89 23.13
CA PHE A 8 1.60 -18.71 21.96
C PHE A 8 0.89 -19.20 20.68
N VAL A 9 0.92 -18.37 19.63
CA VAL A 9 0.30 -18.62 18.33
C VAL A 9 1.39 -18.90 17.30
N PRO A 10 1.57 -20.15 16.85
CA PRO A 10 2.63 -20.56 15.92
C PRO A 10 2.60 -19.79 14.58
N GLU A 11 1.41 -19.52 14.08
CA GLU A 11 1.20 -18.81 12.81
C GLU A 11 1.78 -17.39 12.85
N ARG A 12 1.73 -16.73 14.02
CA ARG A 12 2.36 -15.41 14.24
C ARG A 12 3.89 -15.47 14.15
N LEU A 13 4.50 -16.58 14.54
CA LEU A 13 5.95 -16.75 14.36
C LEU A 13 6.31 -16.87 12.88
N VAL A 14 5.55 -17.65 12.12
CA VAL A 14 5.72 -17.77 10.66
C VAL A 14 5.55 -16.41 9.98
N GLU A 15 4.52 -15.66 10.36
CA GLU A 15 4.23 -14.32 9.86
C GLU A 15 5.35 -13.33 10.16
N ALA A 16 5.82 -13.24 11.41
CA ALA A 16 6.91 -12.34 11.80
C ALA A 16 8.23 -12.68 11.08
N ARG A 17 8.52 -13.98 10.92
CA ARG A 17 9.70 -14.43 10.17
C ARG A 17 9.62 -14.01 8.71
N ALA A 18 8.48 -14.20 8.08
CA ALA A 18 8.23 -13.77 6.72
C ALA A 18 8.36 -12.26 6.56
N ALA A 19 7.81 -11.47 7.49
CA ALA A 19 7.89 -10.01 7.53
C ALA A 19 9.34 -9.49 7.64
N ARG A 20 10.29 -10.31 8.10
CA ARG A 20 11.72 -9.98 8.14
C ARG A 20 12.52 -10.63 7.02
N ARG A 21 11.86 -11.30 6.06
CA ARG A 21 12.51 -12.03 4.95
C ARG A 21 13.53 -13.07 5.42
N VAL A 22 13.40 -13.56 6.66
CA VAL A 22 14.23 -14.66 7.19
C VAL A 22 13.82 -15.94 6.46
N GLN A 23 14.74 -16.47 5.64
CA GLN A 23 14.41 -17.46 4.61
C GLN A 23 14.08 -18.85 5.16
N SER A 24 14.65 -19.19 6.31
CA SER A 24 14.51 -20.55 6.85
C SER A 24 14.51 -20.59 8.37
N MET A 25 13.92 -21.66 8.90
CA MET A 25 14.01 -21.99 10.33
C MET A 25 15.47 -22.12 10.80
N LYS A 26 16.40 -22.53 9.93
CA LYS A 26 17.83 -22.60 10.25
C LYS A 26 18.44 -21.23 10.49
N GLU A 27 18.10 -20.28 9.64
CA GLU A 27 18.54 -18.89 9.77
C GLU A 27 18.02 -18.26 11.06
N LEU A 28 16.72 -18.41 11.34
CA LEU A 28 16.13 -17.94 12.60
C LEU A 28 16.79 -18.61 13.82
N ALA A 29 17.01 -19.91 13.76
CA ALA A 29 17.69 -20.65 14.81
C ALA A 29 19.09 -20.12 15.10
N LEU A 30 19.85 -19.79 14.03
CA LEU A 30 21.18 -19.18 14.15
C LEU A 30 21.10 -17.80 14.83
N MET A 31 20.14 -16.96 14.43
CA MET A 31 19.92 -15.63 15.04
C MET A 31 19.64 -15.72 16.55
N LEU A 32 18.96 -16.78 16.98
CA LEU A 32 18.53 -16.99 18.37
C LEU A 32 19.49 -17.83 19.20
N GLY A 33 20.52 -18.44 18.59
CA GLY A 33 21.41 -19.37 19.29
C GLY A 33 20.72 -20.67 19.74
N VAL A 34 19.68 -21.12 19.04
CA VAL A 34 18.93 -22.33 19.35
C VAL A 34 19.03 -23.38 18.24
N SER A 35 18.55 -24.61 18.50
CA SER A 35 18.52 -25.63 17.45
C SER A 35 17.44 -25.38 16.41
N PRO A 36 17.66 -25.71 15.10
CA PRO A 36 16.61 -25.63 14.09
C PRO A 36 15.37 -26.47 14.44
N SER A 37 15.53 -27.57 15.18
CA SER A 37 14.41 -28.39 15.62
C SER A 37 13.56 -27.69 16.68
N SER A 38 14.11 -26.79 17.47
CA SER A 38 13.33 -25.95 18.40
C SER A 38 12.42 -25.01 17.65
N VAL A 39 12.97 -24.25 16.66
CA VAL A 39 12.17 -23.35 15.82
C VAL A 39 11.08 -24.12 15.08
N SER A 40 11.40 -25.30 14.52
CA SER A 40 10.41 -26.14 13.84
C SER A 40 9.27 -26.59 14.77
N ARG A 41 9.57 -26.93 16.01
CA ARG A 41 8.53 -27.26 16.98
C ARG A 41 7.65 -26.08 17.35
N TRP A 42 8.22 -24.87 17.42
CA TRP A 42 7.46 -23.65 17.67
C TRP A 42 6.54 -23.29 16.48
N GLU A 43 7.06 -23.31 15.24
CA GLU A 43 6.25 -23.03 14.05
C GLU A 43 5.17 -24.06 13.75
N THR A 44 5.36 -25.30 14.21
CA THR A 44 4.35 -26.39 14.07
C THR A 44 3.41 -26.52 15.26
N GLY A 45 3.55 -25.69 16.29
CA GLY A 45 2.72 -25.73 17.49
C GLY A 45 2.97 -26.96 18.39
N LYS A 46 4.00 -27.79 18.10
CA LYS A 46 4.35 -28.96 18.92
C LYS A 46 4.92 -28.56 20.27
N GLN A 47 5.45 -27.36 20.37
CA GLN A 47 5.99 -26.80 21.62
C GLN A 47 5.89 -25.28 21.53
N ALA A 48 5.53 -24.61 22.62
CA ALA A 48 5.67 -23.16 22.74
C ALA A 48 7.08 -22.79 23.22
N PRO A 49 7.63 -21.63 22.80
CA PRO A 49 8.89 -21.10 23.35
C PRO A 49 8.73 -20.76 24.83
N GLU A 50 9.79 -20.90 25.61
CA GLU A 50 9.85 -20.39 26.99
C GLU A 50 9.90 -18.85 26.98
N ALA A 51 9.64 -18.21 28.11
CA ALA A 51 9.54 -16.75 28.23
C ALA A 51 10.79 -16.01 27.74
N ASP A 52 11.98 -16.54 28.01
CA ASP A 52 13.25 -15.96 27.54
C ASP A 52 13.39 -16.11 26.03
N ALA A 53 13.09 -17.29 25.49
CA ALA A 53 13.10 -17.53 24.05
C ALA A 53 12.07 -16.66 23.30
N LEU A 54 10.89 -16.44 23.88
CA LEU A 54 9.90 -15.54 23.32
C LEU A 54 10.40 -14.09 23.30
N THR A 55 11.13 -13.66 24.32
CA THR A 55 11.73 -12.33 24.38
C THR A 55 12.80 -12.15 23.29
N GLU A 56 13.65 -13.17 23.11
CA GLU A 56 14.67 -13.12 22.05
C GLU A 56 14.05 -13.19 20.64
N LEU A 57 12.97 -13.98 20.45
CA LEU A 57 12.17 -13.96 19.22
C LEU A 57 11.61 -12.57 18.91
N ALA A 58 11.04 -11.91 19.91
CA ALA A 58 10.47 -10.57 19.77
C ALA A 58 11.54 -9.54 19.33
N LYS A 59 12.72 -9.59 19.93
CA LYS A 59 13.87 -8.74 19.57
C LYS A 59 14.37 -9.04 18.16
N ALA A 60 14.63 -10.31 17.85
CA ALA A 60 15.19 -10.74 16.57
C ALA A 60 14.23 -10.41 15.40
N LEU A 61 12.94 -10.58 15.61
CA LEU A 61 11.91 -10.32 14.61
C LEU A 61 11.30 -8.91 14.70
N ARG A 62 11.81 -8.08 15.63
CA ARG A 62 11.39 -6.67 15.80
C ARG A 62 9.86 -6.53 15.89
N VAL A 63 9.26 -7.29 16.79
CA VAL A 63 7.86 -7.19 17.18
C VAL A 63 7.77 -7.19 18.70
N ARG A 64 6.61 -6.85 19.26
CA ARG A 64 6.40 -6.98 20.70
C ARG A 64 6.12 -8.44 21.07
N ARG A 65 6.33 -8.83 22.33
CA ARG A 65 6.04 -10.18 22.79
C ARG A 65 4.57 -10.55 22.60
N GLU A 66 3.69 -9.58 22.81
CA GLU A 66 2.23 -9.71 22.67
C GLU A 66 1.81 -10.06 21.25
N PHE A 67 2.64 -9.76 20.23
CA PHE A 67 2.41 -10.15 18.84
C PHE A 67 2.22 -11.67 18.71
N PHE A 68 3.01 -12.43 19.41
CA PHE A 68 2.94 -13.90 19.37
C PHE A 68 1.81 -14.50 20.21
N LEU A 69 1.10 -13.69 21.00
CA LEU A 69 0.01 -14.11 21.89
C LEU A 69 -1.37 -13.69 21.35
N ARG A 70 -1.41 -12.88 20.31
CA ARG A 70 -2.66 -12.48 19.64
C ARG A 70 -2.97 -13.46 18.50
N PRO A 71 -4.24 -13.79 18.25
CA PRO A 71 -4.61 -14.57 17.07
C PRO A 71 -4.22 -13.83 15.78
N VAL A 72 -4.05 -14.56 14.69
CA VAL A 72 -3.93 -13.95 13.37
C VAL A 72 -5.22 -13.21 13.06
N PHE A 73 -5.10 -11.95 12.66
CA PHE A 73 -6.25 -11.05 12.57
C PHE A 73 -7.27 -11.49 11.50
N ASP A 74 -6.80 -11.86 10.32
CA ASP A 74 -7.68 -12.29 9.22
C ASP A 74 -7.06 -13.46 8.46
N SER A 75 -7.93 -14.33 7.91
CA SER A 75 -7.46 -15.32 6.94
C SER A 75 -7.43 -14.64 5.58
N PRO A 76 -6.26 -14.45 4.96
CA PRO A 76 -6.19 -13.74 3.70
C PRO A 76 -7.06 -14.44 2.64
N ARG A 77 -7.89 -13.66 1.96
CA ARG A 77 -8.47 -14.06 0.67
C ARG A 77 -7.31 -14.22 -0.33
N PRO A 78 -7.53 -14.84 -1.48
CA PRO A 78 -6.50 -14.92 -2.50
C PRO A 78 -5.87 -13.54 -2.75
N MET A 79 -4.55 -13.48 -2.74
CA MET A 79 -3.80 -12.26 -3.03
C MET A 79 -3.37 -12.27 -4.49
N PHE A 80 -3.65 -11.17 -5.17
CA PHE A 80 -3.29 -11.03 -6.58
C PHE A 80 -1.86 -10.53 -6.68
N TYR A 81 -0.97 -11.38 -7.19
CA TYR A 81 0.44 -11.09 -7.42
C TYR A 81 0.74 -11.11 -8.91
N ARG A 82 1.13 -10.00 -9.48
CA ARG A 82 1.40 -9.80 -10.92
C ARG A 82 2.24 -10.89 -11.60
N LYS A 83 3.09 -11.62 -10.89
CA LYS A 83 3.96 -12.68 -11.46
C LYS A 83 4.19 -13.81 -10.46
N LEU A 84 3.18 -14.61 -10.18
CA LEU A 84 3.26 -15.73 -9.24
C LEU A 84 4.42 -16.69 -9.56
N VAL A 85 4.64 -17.03 -10.82
CA VAL A 85 5.62 -18.05 -11.25
C VAL A 85 7.07 -17.55 -11.14
N SER A 86 7.32 -16.25 -11.37
CA SER A 86 8.67 -15.69 -11.38
C SER A 86 9.07 -15.01 -10.07
N THR A 87 8.14 -14.89 -9.11
CA THR A 87 8.39 -14.28 -7.80
C THR A 87 8.84 -15.35 -6.82
N LEU A 88 9.94 -15.10 -6.12
CA LEU A 88 10.45 -16.04 -5.13
C LEU A 88 9.40 -16.24 -4.01
N LYS A 89 9.30 -17.46 -3.50
CA LYS A 89 8.38 -17.80 -2.39
C LYS A 89 8.52 -16.83 -1.22
N ARG A 90 9.75 -16.48 -0.84
CA ARG A 90 10.06 -15.55 0.25
C ARG A 90 9.47 -14.14 0.04
N ASP A 91 9.46 -13.65 -1.22
CA ASP A 91 8.95 -12.31 -1.52
C ASP A 91 7.42 -12.28 -1.43
N ARG A 92 6.76 -13.39 -1.79
CA ARG A 92 5.31 -13.56 -1.61
C ARG A 92 4.95 -13.66 -0.12
N GLU A 93 5.67 -14.49 0.65
CA GLU A 93 5.45 -14.62 2.09
C GLU A 93 5.65 -13.27 2.82
N TYR A 94 6.68 -12.51 2.42
CA TYR A 94 6.89 -11.15 2.91
C TYR A 94 5.68 -10.24 2.63
N GLN A 95 5.19 -10.22 1.40
CA GLN A 95 4.04 -9.37 1.05
C GLN A 95 2.75 -9.82 1.73
N THR A 96 2.54 -11.14 1.83
CA THR A 96 1.41 -11.68 2.59
C THR A 96 1.41 -11.15 4.02
N SER A 97 2.56 -11.18 4.70
CA SER A 97 2.66 -10.66 6.06
C SER A 97 2.44 -9.15 6.13
N GLN A 98 2.90 -8.38 5.14
CA GLN A 98 2.68 -6.93 5.11
C GLN A 98 1.22 -6.57 4.85
N VAL A 99 0.52 -7.33 4.01
CA VAL A 99 -0.93 -7.17 3.82
C VAL A 99 -1.69 -7.51 5.10
N SER A 100 -1.33 -8.60 5.79
CA SER A 100 -1.93 -8.94 7.09
C SER A 100 -1.74 -7.82 8.12
N TRP A 101 -0.56 -7.20 8.15
CA TRP A 101 -0.29 -6.06 9.03
C TRP A 101 -1.08 -4.81 8.62
N LEU A 102 -1.26 -4.57 7.33
CA LEU A 102 -2.12 -3.48 6.85
C LEU A 102 -3.58 -3.69 7.28
N HIS A 103 -4.09 -4.93 7.21
CA HIS A 103 -5.42 -5.28 7.71
C HIS A 103 -5.54 -5.02 9.22
N GLU A 104 -4.55 -5.43 10.02
CA GLU A 104 -4.55 -5.22 11.47
C GLU A 104 -4.49 -3.73 11.83
N ILE A 105 -3.67 -2.94 11.12
CA ILE A 105 -3.60 -1.48 11.30
C ILE A 105 -4.94 -0.82 10.95
N SER A 106 -5.51 -1.15 9.78
CA SER A 106 -6.82 -0.65 9.35
C SER A 106 -7.90 -0.91 10.39
N HIS A 107 -7.98 -2.15 10.86
CA HIS A 107 -8.94 -2.55 11.88
C HIS A 107 -8.81 -1.74 13.18
N VAL A 108 -7.58 -1.58 13.67
CA VAL A 108 -7.33 -0.79 14.88
C VAL A 108 -7.79 0.66 14.69
N LEU A 109 -7.46 1.28 13.55
CA LEU A 109 -7.81 2.68 13.30
C LEU A 109 -9.31 2.90 13.18
N GLN A 110 -10.05 1.94 12.63
CA GLN A 110 -11.51 1.98 12.50
C GLN A 110 -12.26 1.92 13.84
N HIS A 111 -11.59 1.58 14.95
CA HIS A 111 -12.17 1.76 16.29
C HIS A 111 -12.25 3.23 16.72
N TYR A 112 -11.52 4.11 16.06
CA TYR A 112 -11.38 5.52 16.44
C TYR A 112 -11.83 6.50 15.36
N VAL A 113 -11.80 6.09 14.09
CA VAL A 113 -12.09 6.97 12.94
C VAL A 113 -12.96 6.21 11.94
N ASP A 114 -14.03 6.84 11.50
CA ASP A 114 -14.87 6.32 10.42
C ASP A 114 -14.14 6.46 9.09
N PHE A 115 -13.93 5.34 8.41
CA PHE A 115 -13.39 5.32 7.05
C PHE A 115 -14.52 5.52 6.03
N PRO A 116 -14.19 6.01 4.82
CA PRO A 116 -15.17 6.08 3.74
C PRO A 116 -15.87 4.73 3.54
N GLU A 117 -17.17 4.77 3.30
CA GLU A 117 -17.94 3.57 2.96
C GLU A 117 -17.41 2.95 1.66
N LEU A 118 -17.49 1.62 1.57
CA LEU A 118 -17.08 0.92 0.37
C LEU A 118 -18.06 1.18 -0.76
N ASP A 119 -17.61 1.84 -1.82
CA ASP A 119 -18.38 2.17 -3.02
C ASP A 119 -17.79 1.44 -4.25
N ILE A 120 -17.80 0.10 -4.20
CA ILE A 120 -17.46 -0.77 -5.33
C ILE A 120 -18.71 -1.61 -5.63
N PRO A 121 -19.50 -1.27 -6.65
CA PRO A 121 -20.66 -2.03 -7.03
C PRO A 121 -20.30 -3.44 -7.53
N ASP A 122 -21.20 -4.40 -7.39
CA ASP A 122 -21.08 -5.72 -8.00
C ASP A 122 -21.34 -5.64 -9.51
N VAL A 123 -20.30 -5.34 -10.28
CA VAL A 123 -20.38 -5.19 -11.73
C VAL A 123 -20.54 -6.50 -12.47
N LEU A 124 -20.32 -7.64 -11.80
CA LEU A 124 -20.44 -8.96 -12.43
C LEU A 124 -21.85 -9.54 -12.29
N GLY A 125 -22.67 -9.06 -11.35
CA GLY A 125 -24.04 -9.53 -11.15
C GLY A 125 -24.14 -11.06 -10.98
N GLY A 126 -23.12 -11.68 -10.34
CA GLY A 126 -23.03 -13.12 -10.17
C GLY A 126 -22.38 -13.88 -11.33
N SER A 127 -21.99 -13.21 -12.43
CA SER A 127 -21.23 -13.82 -13.53
C SER A 127 -19.78 -14.11 -13.12
N SER A 128 -19.13 -15.03 -13.83
CA SER A 128 -17.71 -15.32 -13.58
C SER A 128 -16.81 -14.37 -14.38
N TYR A 129 -15.67 -13.97 -13.79
CA TYR A 129 -14.62 -13.23 -14.51
C TYR A 129 -14.19 -13.93 -15.80
N SER A 130 -14.24 -15.27 -15.85
CA SER A 130 -13.85 -16.05 -17.03
C SER A 130 -14.78 -15.88 -18.24
N GLN A 131 -15.94 -15.24 -18.08
CA GLN A 131 -16.89 -14.95 -19.14
C GLN A 131 -16.75 -13.52 -19.68
N LEU A 132 -15.92 -12.68 -19.06
CA LEU A 132 -15.69 -11.31 -19.48
C LEU A 132 -14.92 -11.23 -20.79
N ARG A 133 -15.50 -10.55 -21.77
CA ARG A 133 -14.83 -10.14 -23.00
C ARG A 133 -14.14 -8.79 -22.77
N ASP A 134 -13.30 -8.39 -23.70
CA ASP A 134 -12.58 -7.12 -23.64
C ASP A 134 -13.54 -5.92 -23.65
N GLU A 135 -14.64 -6.01 -24.43
CA GLU A 135 -15.69 -4.98 -24.48
C GLU A 135 -16.39 -4.83 -23.13
N ASP A 136 -16.71 -5.95 -22.47
CA ASP A 136 -17.37 -5.92 -21.16
C ASP A 136 -16.47 -5.23 -20.12
N ILE A 137 -15.15 -5.40 -20.19
CA ILE A 137 -14.18 -4.71 -19.29
C ILE A 137 -14.10 -3.22 -19.61
N GLU A 138 -14.17 -2.82 -20.89
CA GLU A 138 -14.22 -1.41 -21.30
C GLU A 138 -15.47 -0.73 -20.74
N ASP A 139 -16.62 -1.37 -20.91
CA ASP A 139 -17.92 -0.85 -20.42
C ASP A 139 -17.91 -0.71 -18.90
N ILE A 140 -17.46 -1.74 -18.17
CA ILE A 140 -17.32 -1.71 -16.70
C ILE A 140 -16.42 -0.52 -16.28
N ALA A 141 -15.29 -0.31 -16.94
CA ALA A 141 -14.40 0.81 -16.61
C ALA A 141 -15.08 2.17 -16.84
N GLY A 142 -15.85 2.31 -17.91
CA GLY A 142 -16.64 3.52 -18.22
C GLY A 142 -17.78 3.75 -17.23
N GLU A 143 -18.55 2.71 -16.90
CA GLU A 143 -19.64 2.76 -15.92
C GLU A 143 -19.13 3.17 -14.53
N LEU A 144 -18.01 2.60 -14.07
CA LEU A 144 -17.40 2.96 -12.78
C LEU A 144 -16.89 4.41 -12.77
N ARG A 145 -16.30 4.87 -13.86
CA ARG A 145 -15.92 6.28 -13.97
C ARG A 145 -17.12 7.22 -13.87
N SER A 146 -18.24 6.83 -14.49
CA SER A 146 -19.51 7.57 -14.42
C SER A 146 -20.09 7.53 -13.01
N HIS A 147 -20.14 6.35 -12.38
CA HIS A 147 -20.62 6.13 -11.02
C HIS A 147 -19.84 7.00 -10.01
N TRP A 148 -18.51 7.01 -10.09
CA TRP A 148 -17.66 7.83 -9.21
C TRP A 148 -17.52 9.28 -9.66
N GLN A 149 -18.21 9.71 -10.70
CA GLN A 149 -18.23 11.09 -11.23
C GLN A 149 -16.83 11.60 -11.63
N LEU A 150 -16.00 10.73 -12.20
CA LEU A 150 -14.64 11.07 -12.62
C LEU A 150 -14.59 11.76 -13.99
N GLY A 151 -15.69 11.72 -14.73
CA GLY A 151 -15.73 12.14 -16.13
C GLY A 151 -14.88 11.26 -17.04
N GLU A 152 -14.76 11.63 -18.32
CA GLU A 152 -14.04 10.84 -19.33
C GLU A 152 -12.61 11.37 -19.60
N GLY A 153 -12.19 12.42 -18.94
CA GLY A 153 -10.84 12.99 -19.07
C GLY A 153 -9.78 12.25 -18.24
N PRO A 154 -8.55 12.76 -18.20
CA PRO A 154 -7.46 12.16 -17.42
C PRO A 154 -7.80 12.02 -15.94
N CYS A 155 -7.56 10.83 -15.37
CA CYS A 155 -7.59 10.64 -13.92
C CYS A 155 -6.25 11.08 -13.34
N THR A 156 -6.24 12.15 -12.55
CA THR A 156 -4.98 12.74 -12.05
C THR A 156 -4.40 12.03 -10.84
N ASN A 157 -5.23 11.32 -10.05
CA ASN A 157 -4.79 10.64 -8.84
C ASN A 157 -5.66 9.42 -8.52
N VAL A 158 -5.29 8.26 -9.07
CA VAL A 158 -6.00 7.00 -8.83
C VAL A 158 -5.90 6.57 -7.36
N VAL A 159 -4.80 6.87 -6.67
CA VAL A 159 -4.65 6.54 -5.23
C VAL A 159 -5.72 7.23 -4.41
N ALA A 160 -5.98 8.52 -4.67
CA ALA A 160 -7.06 9.25 -3.99
C ALA A 160 -8.45 8.70 -4.35
N VAL A 161 -8.64 8.23 -5.58
CA VAL A 161 -9.90 7.56 -5.97
C VAL A 161 -10.09 6.28 -5.15
N LEU A 162 -9.05 5.42 -5.05
CA LEU A 162 -9.10 4.20 -4.24
C LEU A 162 -9.51 4.49 -2.79
N GLU A 163 -8.88 5.48 -2.15
CA GLU A 163 -9.20 5.84 -0.77
C GLU A 163 -10.63 6.42 -0.65
N LYS A 164 -11.04 7.26 -1.61
CA LYS A 164 -12.40 7.85 -1.63
C LYS A 164 -13.51 6.80 -1.73
N ILE A 165 -13.28 5.74 -2.50
CA ILE A 165 -14.27 4.64 -2.67
C ILE A 165 -14.16 3.57 -1.59
N GLY A 166 -13.44 3.82 -0.50
CA GLY A 166 -13.36 2.97 0.67
C GLY A 166 -12.30 1.87 0.63
N CYS A 167 -11.38 1.86 -0.35
CA CYS A 167 -10.23 0.97 -0.30
C CYS A 167 -9.20 1.44 0.74
N VAL A 168 -8.59 0.51 1.43
CA VAL A 168 -7.44 0.79 2.30
C VAL A 168 -6.16 0.68 1.49
N VAL A 169 -5.41 1.77 1.39
CA VAL A 169 -4.17 1.80 0.61
C VAL A 169 -2.97 2.02 1.52
N GLY A 170 -2.02 1.11 1.45
CA GLY A 170 -0.71 1.23 2.09
C GLY A 170 0.42 1.31 1.07
N SER A 171 1.62 1.62 1.54
CA SER A 171 2.79 1.66 0.69
C SER A 171 3.97 0.96 1.35
N ILE A 172 4.81 0.26 0.55
CA ILE A 172 5.93 -0.50 1.07
C ILE A 172 7.04 -0.66 0.02
N GLU A 173 8.28 -0.79 0.49
CA GLU A 173 9.37 -1.21 -0.37
C GLU A 173 9.22 -2.68 -0.79
N MET A 174 8.92 -2.91 -2.06
CA MET A 174 8.77 -4.26 -2.58
C MET A 174 10.10 -5.01 -2.62
N GLY A 175 11.22 -4.30 -2.82
CA GLY A 175 12.58 -4.86 -2.86
C GLY A 175 12.81 -5.80 -4.05
N THR A 176 11.91 -5.80 -5.03
CA THR A 176 11.99 -6.59 -6.27
C THR A 176 11.39 -5.81 -7.43
N SER A 177 11.99 -5.96 -8.61
CA SER A 177 11.45 -5.34 -9.84
C SER A 177 10.20 -6.03 -10.38
N LYS A 178 9.80 -7.17 -9.80
CA LYS A 178 8.75 -8.02 -10.34
C LYS A 178 7.36 -7.73 -9.77
N LEU A 179 7.29 -7.00 -8.66
CA LEU A 179 6.06 -6.72 -7.94
C LEU A 179 5.89 -5.21 -7.81
N ASP A 180 4.75 -4.70 -8.19
CA ASP A 180 4.43 -3.28 -8.24
C ASP A 180 3.27 -2.94 -7.28
N GLY A 181 2.39 -3.90 -7.03
CA GLY A 181 1.27 -3.81 -6.11
C GLY A 181 0.79 -5.20 -5.70
N VAL A 182 -0.13 -5.20 -4.75
CA VAL A 182 -0.89 -6.38 -4.29
C VAL A 182 -2.24 -5.91 -3.80
N CYS A 183 -3.31 -6.55 -4.26
CA CYS A 183 -4.67 -6.39 -3.76
C CYS A 183 -5.11 -7.64 -2.99
N SER A 184 -5.77 -7.43 -1.86
CA SER A 184 -6.43 -8.48 -1.08
C SER A 184 -7.70 -7.94 -0.45
N TRP A 185 -8.77 -8.73 -0.47
CA TRP A 185 -9.99 -8.39 0.25
C TRP A 185 -9.91 -8.90 1.70
N SER A 186 -10.19 -8.03 2.67
CA SER A 186 -10.44 -8.44 4.04
C SER A 186 -11.75 -9.19 4.14
N LYS A 187 -11.80 -10.27 4.92
CA LYS A 187 -13.05 -10.98 5.20
C LYS A 187 -13.84 -10.30 6.32
N SER A 188 -13.13 -9.73 7.28
CA SER A 188 -13.73 -9.11 8.46
C SER A 188 -14.33 -7.74 8.14
N GLU A 189 -13.68 -6.96 7.27
CA GLU A 189 -14.09 -5.60 6.92
C GLU A 189 -14.85 -5.52 5.58
N ASP A 190 -14.81 -6.62 4.80
CA ASP A 190 -15.38 -6.72 3.45
C ASP A 190 -14.99 -5.59 2.51
N ARG A 191 -13.71 -5.18 2.58
CA ARG A 191 -13.13 -4.13 1.74
C ARG A 191 -11.76 -4.52 1.20
N PRO A 192 -11.33 -3.95 0.05
CA PRO A 192 -10.01 -4.22 -0.50
C PRO A 192 -8.92 -3.46 0.24
N HIS A 193 -7.83 -4.16 0.51
CA HIS A 193 -6.58 -3.62 1.01
C HIS A 193 -5.52 -3.73 -0.09
N ILE A 194 -4.88 -2.63 -0.40
CA ILE A 194 -3.96 -2.49 -1.53
C ILE A 194 -2.61 -2.03 -1.01
N LEU A 195 -1.55 -2.78 -1.31
CA LEU A 195 -0.17 -2.33 -1.09
C LEU A 195 0.44 -1.88 -2.43
N LEU A 196 0.98 -0.67 -2.46
CA LEU A 196 1.67 -0.11 -3.62
C LEU A 196 3.18 0.01 -3.35
N ALA A 197 4.00 -0.24 -4.37
CA ALA A 197 5.45 -0.14 -4.25
C ALA A 197 5.90 1.30 -3.95
N SER A 198 6.69 1.52 -2.88
CA SER A 198 7.28 2.82 -2.56
C SER A 198 8.66 3.05 -3.18
N ASP A 199 9.31 1.99 -3.66
CA ASP A 199 10.64 1.99 -4.27
C ASP A 199 10.66 2.24 -5.79
N LYS A 200 9.50 2.48 -6.41
CA LYS A 200 9.33 2.66 -7.86
C LYS A 200 8.52 3.92 -8.15
N MET A 201 9.16 5.06 -7.95
CA MET A 201 8.48 6.34 -7.84
C MET A 201 8.51 7.12 -9.16
N ASN A 202 7.52 6.88 -10.05
CA ASN A 202 7.10 7.85 -11.06
C ASN A 202 5.57 7.86 -11.19
N LEU A 203 5.02 8.99 -11.58
CA LEU A 203 3.57 9.20 -11.62
C LEU A 203 2.87 8.25 -12.59
N PRO A 204 3.28 8.10 -13.87
CA PRO A 204 2.60 7.19 -14.81
C PRO A 204 2.55 5.74 -14.34
N ARG A 205 3.63 5.27 -13.70
CA ARG A 205 3.67 3.93 -13.14
C ARG A 205 2.72 3.80 -11.95
N ARG A 206 2.74 4.76 -11.02
CA ARG A 206 1.84 4.79 -9.86
C ARG A 206 0.38 4.76 -10.28
N GLN A 207 0.01 5.51 -11.30
CA GLN A 207 -1.35 5.53 -11.84
C GLN A 207 -1.74 4.16 -12.41
N MET A 208 -0.87 3.55 -13.20
CA MET A 208 -1.11 2.24 -13.80
C MET A 208 -1.19 1.14 -12.74
N ASP A 209 -0.26 1.14 -11.77
CA ASP A 209 -0.25 0.14 -10.70
C ASP A 209 -1.52 0.26 -9.83
N ALA A 210 -1.91 1.47 -9.44
CA ALA A 210 -3.13 1.71 -8.67
C ALA A 210 -4.40 1.32 -9.42
N ALA A 211 -4.49 1.63 -10.73
CA ALA A 211 -5.62 1.24 -11.57
C ALA A 211 -5.66 -0.29 -11.82
N HIS A 212 -4.51 -0.95 -11.89
CA HIS A 212 -4.40 -2.40 -12.00
C HIS A 212 -4.95 -3.10 -10.74
N GLU A 213 -4.53 -2.62 -9.54
CA GLU A 213 -5.06 -3.16 -8.29
C GLU A 213 -6.57 -2.87 -8.12
N LEU A 214 -7.06 -1.73 -8.64
CA LEU A 214 -8.50 -1.47 -8.74
C LEU A 214 -9.20 -2.51 -9.63
N GLY A 215 -8.60 -2.87 -10.76
CA GLY A 215 -9.10 -3.91 -11.63
C GLY A 215 -9.27 -5.25 -10.89
N HIS A 216 -8.29 -5.63 -10.07
CA HIS A 216 -8.42 -6.82 -9.23
C HIS A 216 -9.52 -6.68 -8.18
N ALA A 217 -9.65 -5.51 -7.54
CA ALA A 217 -10.69 -5.28 -6.55
C ALA A 217 -12.10 -5.37 -7.14
N VAL A 218 -12.28 -4.92 -8.38
CA VAL A 218 -13.57 -4.88 -9.09
C VAL A 218 -13.92 -6.22 -9.74
N LEU A 219 -13.01 -6.76 -10.56
CA LEU A 219 -13.30 -7.92 -11.43
C LEU A 219 -13.06 -9.26 -10.72
N HIS A 220 -12.19 -9.30 -9.70
CA HIS A 220 -11.65 -10.55 -9.19
C HIS A 220 -11.97 -10.81 -7.71
N ARG A 221 -12.92 -10.05 -7.12
CA ARG A 221 -13.32 -10.18 -5.70
C ARG A 221 -13.59 -11.62 -5.28
N ASN A 222 -14.24 -12.40 -6.12
CA ASN A 222 -14.72 -13.75 -5.83
C ASN A 222 -13.83 -14.88 -6.42
N VAL A 223 -12.63 -14.55 -6.92
CA VAL A 223 -11.71 -15.54 -7.48
C VAL A 223 -11.21 -16.47 -6.37
N SER A 224 -11.31 -17.78 -6.60
CA SER A 224 -10.80 -18.76 -5.65
C SER A 224 -9.27 -18.90 -5.74
N ALA A 225 -8.64 -19.39 -4.67
CA ALA A 225 -7.21 -19.68 -4.69
C ALA A 225 -6.79 -20.72 -5.75
N LYS A 226 -7.71 -21.61 -6.16
CA LYS A 226 -7.49 -22.55 -7.26
C LYS A 226 -7.50 -21.83 -8.60
N ALA A 227 -8.56 -21.05 -8.87
CA ALA A 227 -8.68 -20.29 -10.10
C ALA A 227 -7.52 -19.31 -10.28
N LEU A 228 -7.10 -18.63 -9.21
CA LEU A 228 -5.92 -17.74 -9.25
C LEU A 228 -4.63 -18.46 -9.67
N ARG A 229 -4.45 -19.74 -9.32
CA ARG A 229 -3.28 -20.51 -9.78
C ARG A 229 -3.39 -20.99 -11.21
N ASP A 230 -4.59 -21.40 -11.59
CA ASP A 230 -4.84 -22.06 -12.90
C ASP A 230 -4.97 -21.02 -14.03
N ASP A 231 -5.61 -19.85 -13.75
CA ASP A 231 -5.99 -18.83 -14.74
C ASP A 231 -5.24 -17.50 -14.55
N LEU A 232 -4.14 -17.48 -13.80
CA LEU A 232 -3.42 -16.23 -13.49
C LEU A 232 -3.12 -15.35 -14.72
N PRO A 233 -2.66 -15.90 -15.87
CA PRO A 233 -2.40 -15.06 -17.06
C PRO A 233 -3.63 -14.29 -17.53
N GLU A 234 -4.81 -14.89 -17.48
CA GLU A 234 -6.06 -14.23 -17.87
C GLU A 234 -6.51 -13.21 -16.86
N ILE A 235 -6.46 -13.53 -15.57
CA ILE A 235 -6.77 -12.61 -14.47
C ILE A 235 -5.91 -11.34 -14.56
N GLU A 236 -4.61 -11.50 -14.80
CA GLU A 236 -3.67 -10.38 -14.98
C GLU A 236 -3.96 -9.58 -16.25
N ARG A 237 -4.30 -10.27 -17.35
CA ARG A 237 -4.65 -9.60 -18.61
C ARG A 237 -5.88 -8.71 -18.43
N GLN A 238 -6.92 -9.22 -17.77
CA GLN A 238 -8.15 -8.49 -17.48
C GLN A 238 -7.90 -7.28 -16.60
N ALA A 239 -7.09 -7.40 -15.53
CA ALA A 239 -6.74 -6.29 -14.67
C ALA A 239 -5.96 -5.19 -15.42
N PHE A 240 -5.03 -5.57 -16.31
CA PHE A 240 -4.35 -4.60 -17.18
C PHE A 240 -5.27 -3.96 -18.20
N ARG A 241 -6.19 -4.73 -18.80
CA ARG A 241 -7.20 -4.19 -19.72
C ARG A 241 -8.07 -3.16 -19.02
N PHE A 242 -8.57 -3.50 -17.83
CA PHE A 242 -9.34 -2.59 -17.00
C PHE A 242 -8.55 -1.31 -16.67
N ALA A 243 -7.31 -1.44 -16.16
CA ALA A 243 -6.47 -0.28 -15.84
C ALA A 243 -6.25 0.65 -17.03
N SER A 244 -6.04 0.05 -18.20
CA SER A 244 -5.84 0.79 -19.45
C SER A 244 -7.11 1.53 -19.89
N ALA A 245 -8.27 0.86 -19.83
CA ALA A 245 -9.58 1.45 -20.13
C ALA A 245 -9.94 2.57 -19.13
N PHE A 246 -9.72 2.31 -17.84
CA PHE A 246 -9.98 3.27 -16.77
C PHE A 246 -9.14 4.55 -16.90
N LEU A 247 -7.86 4.44 -17.24
CA LEU A 247 -6.95 5.58 -17.38
C LEU A 247 -7.10 6.29 -18.71
N MET A 248 -7.48 5.59 -19.78
CA MET A 248 -7.57 6.10 -21.16
C MET A 248 -8.88 5.64 -21.80
N PRO A 249 -10.05 6.21 -21.42
CA PRO A 249 -11.32 5.88 -22.06
C PRO A 249 -11.24 6.06 -23.56
N GLN A 250 -11.71 5.07 -24.32
CA GLN A 250 -11.59 5.06 -25.78
C GLN A 250 -12.22 6.29 -26.43
N THR A 251 -13.40 6.69 -25.93
CA THR A 251 -14.22 7.79 -26.45
C THR A 251 -13.51 9.13 -26.47
N THR A 252 -12.67 9.39 -25.49
CA THR A 252 -11.99 10.68 -25.30
C THR A 252 -10.48 10.62 -25.60
N TYR A 253 -9.84 9.49 -25.26
CA TYR A 253 -8.40 9.34 -25.49
C TYR A 253 -8.05 9.24 -26.98
N VAL A 254 -8.76 8.38 -27.75
CA VAL A 254 -8.41 8.11 -29.16
C VAL A 254 -8.52 9.36 -30.03
N PRO A 255 -9.57 10.19 -29.94
CA PRO A 255 -9.66 11.44 -30.71
C PRO A 255 -8.56 12.45 -30.40
N GLU A 256 -7.96 12.41 -29.21
CA GLU A 256 -6.86 13.29 -28.84
C GLU A 256 -5.49 12.85 -29.38
N VAL A 257 -5.35 11.62 -29.92
CA VAL A 257 -4.08 11.11 -30.46
C VAL A 257 -3.74 11.85 -31.76
N PRO A 258 -2.73 12.74 -31.78
CA PRO A 258 -2.46 13.56 -32.93
C PRO A 258 -1.87 12.76 -34.11
N ASN A 259 -1.10 11.75 -33.78
CA ASN A 259 -0.55 10.76 -34.71
C ASN A 259 0.05 9.57 -33.90
N TYR A 260 0.26 8.46 -34.58
CA TYR A 260 0.75 7.22 -33.98
C TYR A 260 2.28 7.10 -33.97
N SER A 261 2.98 8.21 -33.68
CA SER A 261 4.44 8.26 -33.50
C SER A 261 4.79 8.41 -32.01
N LEU A 262 6.05 8.10 -31.64
CA LEU A 262 6.51 8.33 -30.26
C LEU A 262 6.43 9.81 -29.85
N ALA A 263 6.60 10.75 -30.76
CA ALA A 263 6.49 12.17 -30.48
C ALA A 263 5.04 12.57 -30.20
N GLY A 264 4.08 12.07 -30.99
CA GLY A 264 2.65 12.30 -30.76
C GLY A 264 2.18 11.71 -29.43
N LEU A 265 2.60 10.47 -29.11
CA LEU A 265 2.26 9.84 -27.82
C LEU A 265 2.95 10.54 -26.63
N LEU A 266 4.16 11.06 -26.83
CA LEU A 266 4.84 11.81 -25.78
C LEU A 266 4.12 13.13 -25.46
N SER A 267 3.57 13.83 -26.46
CA SER A 267 2.79 15.06 -26.24
C SER A 267 1.51 14.80 -25.41
N LEU A 268 0.90 13.63 -25.58
CA LEU A 268 -0.27 13.22 -24.76
C LEU A 268 0.09 12.84 -23.33
N LYS A 269 1.33 12.40 -23.08
CA LYS A 269 1.78 12.00 -21.75
C LYS A 269 1.61 13.12 -20.73
N GLU A 270 1.84 14.38 -21.11
CA GLU A 270 1.66 15.52 -20.23
C GLU A 270 0.22 15.66 -19.74
N ARG A 271 -0.75 15.47 -20.65
CA ARG A 271 -2.17 15.57 -20.34
C ARG A 271 -2.68 14.34 -19.60
N TRP A 272 -2.45 13.14 -20.15
CA TRP A 272 -3.05 11.88 -19.65
C TRP A 272 -2.30 11.26 -18.48
N ARG A 273 -1.08 11.72 -18.19
CA ARG A 273 -0.26 11.24 -17.08
C ARG A 273 0.00 9.71 -17.10
N VAL A 274 -0.02 9.13 -18.28
CA VAL A 274 0.28 7.72 -18.55
C VAL A 274 1.55 7.58 -19.37
N SER A 275 2.26 6.47 -19.25
CA SER A 275 3.51 6.25 -19.98
C SER A 275 3.26 6.09 -21.48
N VAL A 276 4.23 6.51 -22.30
CA VAL A 276 4.19 6.27 -23.76
C VAL A 276 4.05 4.77 -24.05
N LYS A 277 4.70 3.94 -23.24
CA LYS A 277 4.58 2.48 -23.38
C LYS A 277 3.15 1.97 -23.14
N ALA A 278 2.44 2.49 -22.15
CA ALA A 278 1.04 2.16 -21.89
C ALA A 278 0.13 2.64 -23.03
N GLN A 279 0.40 3.83 -23.58
CA GLN A 279 -0.33 4.37 -24.73
C GLN A 279 -0.19 3.49 -25.97
N ILE A 280 1.04 3.02 -26.29
CA ILE A 280 1.26 2.09 -27.41
C ILE A 280 0.42 0.82 -27.20
N LYS A 281 0.48 0.24 -25.99
CA LYS A 281 -0.30 -0.98 -25.67
C LYS A 281 -1.80 -0.71 -25.79
N ARG A 282 -2.29 0.43 -25.32
CA ARG A 282 -3.71 0.82 -25.44
C ARG A 282 -4.19 0.86 -26.89
N LEU A 283 -3.41 1.48 -27.76
CA LEU A 283 -3.75 1.57 -29.18
C LEU A 283 -3.77 0.20 -29.87
N VAL A 284 -2.92 -0.72 -29.44
CA VAL A 284 -2.96 -2.13 -29.93
C VAL A 284 -4.21 -2.83 -29.41
N ASP A 285 -4.50 -2.69 -28.12
CA ASP A 285 -5.66 -3.35 -27.49
C ASP A 285 -7.01 -2.86 -28.06
N LEU A 286 -7.03 -1.64 -28.58
CA LEU A 286 -8.17 -1.05 -29.28
C LEU A 286 -8.15 -1.29 -30.80
N GLU A 287 -7.19 -2.07 -31.31
CA GLU A 287 -7.00 -2.34 -32.75
C GLU A 287 -6.81 -1.09 -33.61
N ILE A 288 -6.40 0.05 -33.01
CA ILE A 288 -6.14 1.32 -33.72
C ILE A 288 -4.83 1.26 -34.50
N ILE A 289 -3.83 0.58 -33.97
CA ILE A 289 -2.56 0.32 -34.64
C ILE A 289 -2.28 -1.19 -34.71
N PRO A 290 -1.76 -1.68 -35.85
CA PRO A 290 -1.41 -3.09 -35.98
C PRO A 290 -0.15 -3.43 -35.15
N GLN A 291 0.00 -4.72 -34.80
CA GLN A 291 1.11 -5.22 -33.99
C GLN A 291 2.49 -4.91 -34.56
N ASP A 292 2.62 -4.89 -35.90
CA ASP A 292 3.89 -4.59 -36.56
C ASP A 292 4.30 -3.12 -36.34
N HIS A 293 3.35 -2.20 -36.39
CA HIS A 293 3.60 -0.79 -36.09
C HIS A 293 4.02 -0.63 -34.62
N ALA A 294 3.30 -1.26 -33.69
CA ALA A 294 3.68 -1.25 -32.27
C ALA A 294 5.09 -1.80 -32.05
N THR A 295 5.47 -2.86 -32.77
CA THR A 295 6.81 -3.45 -32.70
C THR A 295 7.89 -2.42 -33.11
N GLN A 296 7.65 -1.62 -34.16
CA GLN A 296 8.56 -0.56 -34.58
C GLN A 296 8.65 0.56 -33.52
N LEU A 297 7.50 0.94 -32.96
CA LEU A 297 7.48 1.92 -31.86
C LEU A 297 8.28 1.43 -30.66
N TYR A 298 8.12 0.16 -30.24
CA TYR A 298 8.88 -0.41 -29.12
C TYR A 298 10.39 -0.52 -29.39
N LYS A 299 10.80 -0.81 -30.62
CA LYS A 299 12.22 -0.79 -31.03
C LYS A 299 12.81 0.63 -30.87
N THR A 300 12.11 1.64 -31.40
CA THR A 300 12.54 3.04 -31.32
C THR A 300 12.51 3.54 -29.87
N TYR A 301 11.48 3.18 -29.10
CA TYR A 301 11.35 3.45 -27.67
C TYR A 301 12.56 2.92 -26.89
N SER A 302 12.95 1.67 -27.17
CA SER A 302 14.10 1.03 -26.54
C SER A 302 15.43 1.71 -26.94
N ALA A 303 15.59 2.05 -28.22
CA ALA A 303 16.77 2.76 -28.74
C ALA A 303 16.95 4.14 -28.08
N LYS A 304 15.85 4.82 -27.72
CA LYS A 304 15.85 6.08 -26.97
C LYS A 304 16.18 5.90 -25.47
N GLY A 305 16.34 4.67 -24.98
CA GLY A 305 16.60 4.38 -23.56
C GLY A 305 15.37 4.54 -22.65
N TRP A 306 14.19 4.73 -23.22
CA TRP A 306 12.95 4.99 -22.47
C TRP A 306 12.47 3.81 -21.62
N ASN A 307 13.01 2.61 -21.86
CA ASN A 307 12.78 1.46 -20.96
C ASN A 307 13.24 1.71 -19.52
N ARG A 308 14.21 2.61 -19.33
CA ARG A 308 14.71 2.98 -17.99
C ARG A 308 13.96 4.17 -17.43
N GLN A 309 13.74 5.17 -18.27
CA GLN A 309 13.09 6.42 -17.87
C GLN A 309 12.56 7.12 -19.13
N GLU A 310 11.27 7.41 -19.15
CA GLU A 310 10.67 8.26 -20.14
C GLU A 310 10.88 9.75 -19.80
N PRO A 311 10.80 10.66 -20.80
CA PRO A 311 10.71 12.09 -20.52
C PRO A 311 9.59 12.40 -19.53
N MET A 312 9.79 13.42 -18.70
CA MET A 312 8.87 13.92 -17.67
C MET A 312 8.66 12.99 -16.45
N ASP A 313 9.21 11.77 -16.41
CA ASP A 313 9.01 10.84 -15.28
C ASP A 313 9.45 11.40 -13.92
N LYS A 314 10.45 12.29 -13.91
CA LYS A 314 10.99 12.90 -12.68
C LYS A 314 10.37 14.25 -12.32
N GLU A 315 9.56 14.79 -13.20
CA GLU A 315 9.05 16.16 -13.05
C GLU A 315 7.80 16.21 -12.19
N TRP A 316 7.13 15.07 -12.01
CA TRP A 316 5.83 15.02 -11.35
C TRP A 316 5.90 14.41 -9.95
N ALA A 317 5.21 15.04 -9.01
CA ALA A 317 5.00 14.48 -7.70
C ALA A 317 4.21 13.16 -7.81
N VAL A 318 4.66 12.14 -7.09
CA VAL A 318 4.02 10.84 -7.08
C VAL A 318 2.98 10.79 -5.97
N PRO A 319 1.71 10.47 -6.27
CA PRO A 319 0.67 10.31 -5.26
C PRO A 319 1.03 9.26 -4.22
N LYS A 320 0.79 9.60 -2.95
CA LYS A 320 0.98 8.71 -1.80
C LYS A 320 -0.36 8.46 -1.14
N PRO A 321 -0.59 7.27 -0.58
CA PRO A 321 -1.73 7.01 0.30
C PRO A 321 -1.71 7.98 1.48
N ARG A 322 -2.90 8.44 1.89
CA ARG A 322 -3.05 9.41 2.97
C ARG A 322 -4.06 9.01 4.03
N MET A 323 -5.04 8.20 3.70
CA MET A 323 -6.15 7.90 4.62
C MET A 323 -5.66 7.37 5.98
N LEU A 324 -4.79 6.36 5.99
CA LEU A 324 -4.26 5.80 7.24
C LEU A 324 -3.31 6.78 7.96
N HIS A 325 -2.52 7.53 7.19
CA HIS A 325 -1.66 8.60 7.73
C HIS A 325 -2.51 9.65 8.44
N ASP A 326 -3.54 10.17 7.77
CA ASP A 326 -4.38 11.24 8.27
C ASP A 326 -5.24 10.74 9.46
N ALA A 327 -5.69 9.48 9.45
CA ALA A 327 -6.38 8.85 10.57
C ALA A 327 -5.49 8.78 11.83
N LEU A 328 -4.23 8.33 11.70
CA LEU A 328 -3.30 8.31 12.83
C LEU A 328 -3.00 9.72 13.37
N CYS A 329 -2.78 10.69 12.49
CA CYS A 329 -2.59 12.08 12.89
C CYS A 329 -3.83 12.60 13.63
N LEU A 330 -5.02 12.36 13.11
CA LEU A 330 -6.28 12.78 13.74
C LEU A 330 -6.46 12.19 15.15
N ILE A 331 -6.19 10.90 15.34
CA ILE A 331 -6.29 10.22 16.65
C ILE A 331 -5.35 10.87 17.67
N VAL A 332 -4.11 11.17 17.27
CA VAL A 332 -3.10 11.75 18.17
C VAL A 332 -3.37 13.23 18.41
N ASP A 333 -3.67 14.00 17.37
CA ASP A 333 -3.86 15.45 17.47
C ASP A 333 -5.16 15.81 18.22
N SER A 334 -6.19 14.96 18.14
CA SER A 334 -7.41 15.11 18.95
C SER A 334 -7.24 14.70 20.42
N GLY A 335 -6.10 14.09 20.78
CA GLY A 335 -5.86 13.56 22.13
C GLY A 335 -6.64 12.28 22.45
N THR A 336 -7.28 11.63 21.47
CA THR A 336 -8.03 10.38 21.67
C THR A 336 -7.12 9.25 22.14
N ARG A 337 -5.92 9.16 21.58
CA ARG A 337 -4.83 8.28 22.04
C ARG A 337 -3.49 9.00 21.88
N SER A 338 -2.59 8.79 22.83
CA SER A 338 -1.20 9.20 22.67
C SER A 338 -0.45 8.22 21.75
N LYS A 339 0.70 8.64 21.20
CA LYS A 339 1.58 7.73 20.45
C LYS A 339 2.04 6.54 21.29
N ASP A 340 2.30 6.78 22.58
CA ASP A 340 2.71 5.73 23.53
C ASP A 340 1.57 4.76 23.81
N ASP A 341 0.31 5.22 23.93
CA ASP A 341 -0.86 4.34 24.06
C ASP A 341 -1.05 3.48 22.84
N LEU A 342 -0.97 4.05 21.64
CA LEU A 342 -1.06 3.30 20.39
C LEU A 342 -0.02 2.18 20.31
N LEU A 343 1.24 2.46 20.69
CA LEU A 343 2.31 1.47 20.68
C LEU A 343 2.22 0.47 21.83
N SER A 344 1.72 0.87 23.00
CA SER A 344 1.71 -0.01 24.19
C SER A 344 0.46 -0.90 24.27
N VAL A 345 -0.66 -0.45 23.71
CA VAL A 345 -1.95 -1.13 23.81
C VAL A 345 -2.40 -1.72 22.47
N GLU A 346 -2.39 -0.89 21.43
CA GLU A 346 -3.05 -1.24 20.16
C GLU A 346 -2.13 -2.06 19.24
N PHE A 347 -0.95 -1.53 18.93
CA PHE A 347 -0.06 -2.14 17.96
C PHE A 347 0.96 -3.08 18.62
N THR A 348 1.22 -4.20 17.96
CA THR A 348 2.25 -5.16 18.38
C THR A 348 3.44 -5.21 17.42
N MET A 349 3.34 -4.56 16.27
CA MET A 349 4.40 -4.41 15.27
C MET A 349 5.41 -3.34 15.71
N HIS A 350 6.57 -3.33 15.08
CA HIS A 350 7.56 -2.28 15.32
C HIS A 350 7.08 -0.93 14.74
N PRO A 351 7.29 0.19 15.45
CA PRO A 351 6.86 1.52 14.98
C PRO A 351 7.25 1.84 13.53
N GLY A 352 8.48 1.53 13.14
CA GLY A 352 8.95 1.77 11.77
C GLY A 352 8.22 0.97 10.70
N ASP A 353 7.65 -0.20 11.02
CA ASP A 353 6.84 -0.96 10.06
C ASP A 353 5.49 -0.28 9.85
N ILE A 354 4.88 0.22 10.93
CA ILE A 354 3.64 0.99 10.88
C ILE A 354 3.87 2.27 10.07
N GLU A 355 4.92 3.03 10.42
CA GLU A 355 5.29 4.27 9.73
C GLU A 355 5.42 4.06 8.21
N ASN A 356 6.10 2.97 7.81
CA ASN A 356 6.27 2.64 6.39
C ASN A 356 4.93 2.29 5.72
N LEU A 357 4.13 1.40 6.33
CA LEU A 357 2.87 0.93 5.76
C LEU A 357 1.84 2.05 5.57
N VAL A 358 1.77 2.98 6.52
CA VAL A 358 0.81 4.08 6.50
C VAL A 358 1.36 5.38 5.90
N GLY A 359 2.62 5.39 5.48
CA GLY A 359 3.26 6.56 4.85
C GLY A 359 3.61 7.69 5.81
N LEU A 360 3.79 7.41 7.10
CA LEU A 360 4.30 8.37 8.08
C LEU A 360 5.81 8.60 7.93
N PRO A 361 6.31 9.77 8.31
CA PRO A 361 7.75 10.01 8.35
C PRO A 361 8.45 9.07 9.34
N SER A 362 9.66 8.59 8.98
CA SER A 362 10.45 7.77 9.88
C SER A 362 10.68 8.47 11.22
N GLY A 363 10.46 7.74 12.31
CA GLY A 363 10.57 8.24 13.68
C GLY A 363 9.38 9.10 14.13
N TRP A 364 8.25 9.06 13.42
CA TRP A 364 7.05 9.79 13.81
C TRP A 364 6.57 9.39 15.20
N PHE A 365 6.59 8.11 15.54
CA PHE A 365 6.24 7.64 16.87
C PHE A 365 7.27 8.05 17.95
N SER A 366 8.54 8.19 17.59
CA SER A 366 9.62 8.54 18.52
C SER A 366 9.73 10.05 18.76
N LYS A 367 9.20 10.88 17.87
CA LYS A 367 9.17 12.33 18.08
C LYS A 367 8.18 12.65 19.18
N LYS A 368 8.67 13.11 20.33
CA LYS A 368 7.81 13.72 21.34
C LYS A 368 7.04 14.84 20.67
N THR A 369 5.72 14.82 20.76
CA THR A 369 4.91 16.02 20.56
C THR A 369 5.50 17.03 21.54
N GLY A 370 6.06 18.14 21.00
CA GLY A 370 6.65 19.14 21.87
C GLY A 370 5.64 19.50 22.97
N ASP A 371 6.04 19.39 24.22
CA ASP A 371 5.23 19.88 25.34
C ASP A 371 4.88 21.33 25.01
N VAL A 372 3.63 21.59 24.70
CA VAL A 372 3.11 22.96 24.66
C VAL A 372 3.11 23.40 26.10
N VAL A 373 4.17 24.09 26.48
CA VAL A 373 4.21 24.75 27.80
C VAL A 373 3.09 25.76 27.80
N SER A 374 2.01 25.45 28.50
CA SER A 374 0.92 26.38 28.73
C SER A 374 1.44 27.49 29.66
N LEU A 375 1.83 28.61 29.06
CA LEU A 375 2.16 29.81 29.82
C LEU A 375 0.86 30.45 30.30
N ALA A 376 0.59 30.37 31.60
CA ALA A 376 -0.47 31.15 32.22
C ALA A 376 0.03 32.61 32.43
N LEU A 377 -0.76 33.56 32.00
CA LEU A 377 -0.53 34.98 32.34
C LEU A 377 -0.56 35.14 33.87
N LYS A 378 0.46 35.77 34.44
CA LYS A 378 0.42 36.17 35.85
C LYS A 378 -0.77 37.09 36.04
N THR A 379 -1.74 36.65 36.83
CA THR A 379 -2.81 37.54 37.31
C THR A 379 -2.24 38.64 38.18
N ASP A 380 -2.75 39.87 38.06
CA ASP A 380 -2.27 41.12 38.68
C ASP A 380 -2.27 41.16 40.23
N ALA A 381 -2.33 40.02 40.92
CA ALA A 381 -2.32 39.96 42.39
C ALA A 381 -0.95 40.09 43.04
N SER A 382 0.13 40.41 42.29
CA SER A 382 1.48 40.64 42.84
C SER A 382 2.11 41.98 42.42
N ARG A 383 1.30 43.01 42.18
CA ARG A 383 1.75 44.36 41.91
C ARG A 383 1.66 45.27 43.16
N GLU A 384 2.04 44.76 44.30
CA GLU A 384 2.37 45.64 45.44
C GLU A 384 3.76 45.26 45.97
N THR A 385 4.63 46.28 45.89
CA THR A 385 5.98 46.44 46.45
C THR A 385 7.15 45.90 45.62
N GLY A 386 7.91 46.83 45.05
CA GLY A 386 9.33 46.66 44.71
C GLY A 386 9.77 47.25 43.37
N ALA A 387 10.62 48.20 43.43
CA ALA A 387 11.21 49.09 42.42
C ALA A 387 11.65 48.43 41.09
N PRO A 388 11.82 49.21 40.00
CA PRO A 388 11.98 48.70 38.66
C PRO A 388 13.41 48.25 38.36
N ALA A 389 13.60 47.00 38.00
CA ALA A 389 14.78 46.55 37.26
C ALA A 389 14.44 46.52 35.78
N GLY A 390 15.12 47.39 35.00
CA GLY A 390 14.95 47.47 33.56
C GLY A 390 15.33 46.18 32.86
N GLY A 391 14.36 45.52 32.26
CA GLY A 391 14.55 44.41 31.32
C GLY A 391 14.34 44.92 29.90
N SER A 392 15.37 44.87 29.06
CA SER A 392 15.24 45.18 27.63
C SER A 392 14.47 44.09 26.90
N VAL A 393 13.43 44.48 26.20
CA VAL A 393 12.70 43.59 25.30
C VAL A 393 13.49 43.45 24.01
N ILE A 394 13.95 42.23 23.69
CA ILE A 394 14.59 41.92 22.41
C ILE A 394 13.50 41.41 21.44
N PRO A 395 13.21 42.11 20.33
CA PRO A 395 12.23 41.62 19.38
C PRO A 395 12.83 40.48 18.55
N PHE A 396 12.15 39.33 18.50
CA PHE A 396 12.46 38.24 17.60
C PHE A 396 11.91 38.56 16.20
N SER A 397 12.77 38.74 15.20
CA SER A 397 12.37 38.79 13.81
C SER A 397 12.24 37.38 13.27
N ARG A 398 11.06 37.06 12.71
CA ARG A 398 10.87 35.85 11.91
C ARG A 398 11.80 35.90 10.69
N ARG A 399 12.63 34.85 10.50
CA ARG A 399 13.27 34.59 9.21
C ARG A 399 12.24 33.85 8.33
N GLU A 400 11.97 34.41 7.18
CA GLU A 400 11.21 33.71 6.14
C GLU A 400 12.05 32.56 5.57
N PRO A 401 11.40 31.42 5.18
CA PRO A 401 12.11 30.32 4.56
C PRO A 401 12.38 30.61 3.09
N TYR A 402 13.59 30.27 2.66
CA TYR A 402 13.95 30.13 1.25
C TYR A 402 13.39 28.83 0.67
#